data_ec9a39f556af4eb6ff0856625fb9346b
#
_entry.id   ec9a39f556af4eb6ff0856625fb9346b
#
_cell.length_a   1.000
_cell.length_b   1.000
_cell.length_c   1.000
_cell.angle_alpha   90.00
_cell.angle_beta   90.00
_cell.angle_gamma   90.00
#
_symmetry.space_group_name_H-M   'P 1'
#
loop_
_entity.id
_entity.type
_entity.pdbx_description
1 polymer ?
#
loop_
_entity_poly.entity_id
_entity_poly.type
_entity_poly.pdbx_seq_one_letter_code
_entity_poly.pdbx_strand_id
1 'polypeptide(L)'
;MAVSLDTYDEEYGIHPRNKQLPSKRLATAGLNVAYGLKEYPTHGPFPVLIDHNALSDLIQIDITYDQPFIWNSTETEGFYICVDRSRRCNYSGLNGLWKKVLECFYSEFAISLF
;
A
#
# COMPACT_ATOMS: atom_id res chain seq x y z
N MET A 1 15.52 -4.96 -2.56
CA MET A 1 14.53 -5.16 -3.66
C MET A 1 13.75 -3.86 -3.79
N ALA A 2 13.47 -3.39 -5.00
CA ALA A 2 12.63 -2.21 -5.21
C ALA A 2 11.26 -2.66 -5.76
N VAL A 3 10.18 -2.19 -5.13
CA VAL A 3 8.82 -2.48 -5.56
C VAL A 3 8.46 -1.57 -6.74
N SER A 4 7.82 -2.12 -7.77
CA SER A 4 7.43 -1.39 -8.98
C SER A 4 6.05 -1.80 -9.52
N LEU A 5 5.16 -2.28 -8.65
CA LEU A 5 3.81 -2.70 -9.01
C LEU A 5 2.96 -1.55 -9.58
N ASP A 6 3.23 -0.33 -9.14
CA ASP A 6 2.59 0.91 -9.56
C ASP A 6 3.12 1.48 -10.87
N THR A 7 4.07 0.80 -11.51
CA THR A 7 4.63 1.22 -12.81
C THR A 7 4.06 0.44 -13.99
N TYR A 8 2.90 -0.15 -13.80
CA TYR A 8 2.13 -0.81 -14.86
C TYR A 8 1.87 0.14 -16.03
N ASP A 9 1.90 -0.38 -17.23
CA ASP A 9 1.63 0.34 -18.48
C ASP A 9 0.38 -0.24 -19.13
N GLU A 10 -0.59 0.58 -19.47
CA GLU A 10 -1.87 0.12 -20.04
C GLU A 10 -1.68 -0.64 -21.36
N GLU A 11 -0.69 -0.26 -22.16
CA GLU A 11 -0.40 -0.87 -23.46
C GLU A 11 0.52 -2.10 -23.33
N TYR A 12 1.52 -2.04 -22.42
CA TYR A 12 2.58 -3.06 -22.32
C TYR A 12 2.50 -3.91 -21.04
N GLY A 13 1.47 -3.71 -20.23
CA GLY A 13 1.22 -4.48 -19.02
C GLY A 13 2.39 -4.44 -18.03
N ILE A 14 2.87 -5.62 -17.62
CA ILE A 14 3.99 -5.76 -16.68
C ILE A 14 5.35 -5.37 -17.26
N HIS A 15 5.41 -4.97 -18.52
CA HIS A 15 6.62 -4.53 -19.22
C HIS A 15 6.56 -3.04 -19.59
N PRO A 16 6.45 -2.10 -18.62
CA PRO A 16 6.32 -0.69 -18.92
C PRO A 16 7.53 -0.17 -19.69
N ARG A 17 7.29 0.72 -20.67
CA ARG A 17 8.36 1.39 -21.42
C ARG A 17 9.18 2.32 -20.54
N ASN A 18 8.53 3.01 -19.61
CA ASN A 18 9.20 3.90 -18.68
C ASN A 18 9.91 3.11 -17.58
N LYS A 19 11.22 3.02 -17.69
CA LYS A 19 12.07 2.34 -16.70
C LYS A 19 12.71 3.28 -15.68
N GLN A 20 12.47 4.59 -15.79
CA GLN A 20 13.12 5.58 -14.93
C GLN A 20 12.73 5.41 -13.45
N LEU A 21 11.44 5.25 -13.17
CA LEU A 21 10.96 5.13 -11.81
C LEU A 21 11.47 3.86 -11.10
N PRO A 22 11.32 2.66 -11.66
CA PRO A 22 11.89 1.46 -11.04
C PRO A 22 13.42 1.52 -10.93
N SER A 23 14.12 2.08 -11.92
CA SER A 23 15.57 2.25 -11.87
C SER A 23 16.01 3.23 -10.78
N LYS A 24 15.29 4.35 -10.61
CA LYS A 24 15.55 5.31 -9.53
C LYS A 24 15.37 4.65 -8.15
N ARG A 25 14.30 3.91 -7.95
CA ARG A 25 14.04 3.20 -6.69
C ARG A 25 15.14 2.19 -6.39
N LEU A 26 15.57 1.43 -7.41
CA LEU A 26 16.65 0.45 -7.26
C LEU A 26 17.99 1.13 -6.94
N ALA A 27 18.31 2.22 -7.63
CA ALA A 27 19.53 3.00 -7.38
C ALA A 27 19.53 3.58 -5.96
N THR A 28 18.42 4.17 -5.51
CA THR A 28 18.27 4.71 -4.16
C THR A 28 18.49 3.63 -3.09
N ALA A 29 17.86 2.47 -3.25
CA ALA A 29 18.08 1.33 -2.35
C ALA A 29 19.54 0.83 -2.39
N GLY A 30 20.16 0.83 -3.57
CA GLY A 30 21.57 0.47 -3.75
C GLY A 30 22.52 1.42 -3.03
N LEU A 31 22.29 2.73 -3.10
CA LEU A 31 23.07 3.74 -2.39
C LEU A 31 23.04 3.50 -0.87
N ASN A 32 21.88 3.20 -0.32
CA ASN A 32 21.76 2.87 1.09
C ASN A 32 22.48 1.56 1.47
N VAL A 33 22.17 0.48 0.75
CA VAL A 33 22.61 -0.87 1.14
C VAL A 33 24.09 -1.11 0.81
N ALA A 34 24.53 -0.72 -0.40
CA ALA A 34 25.88 -1.03 -0.87
C ALA A 34 26.92 0.04 -0.45
N TYR A 35 26.50 1.31 -0.36
CA TYR A 35 27.39 2.42 -0.04
C TYR A 35 27.18 2.99 1.36
N GLY A 36 26.18 2.52 2.10
CA GLY A 36 25.92 2.95 3.48
C GLY A 36 25.32 4.34 3.63
N LEU A 37 24.83 4.96 2.55
CA LEU A 37 24.26 6.30 2.53
C LEU A 37 22.82 6.26 3.08
N LYS A 38 22.67 6.44 4.38
CA LYS A 38 21.42 6.23 5.12
C LYS A 38 20.33 7.28 4.84
N GLU A 39 20.69 8.41 4.28
CA GLU A 39 19.77 9.44 3.79
C GLU A 39 18.89 8.97 2.61
N TYR A 40 19.26 7.89 1.95
CA TYR A 40 18.48 7.30 0.86
C TYR A 40 17.59 6.17 1.38
N PRO A 41 16.25 6.25 1.18
CA PRO A 41 15.34 5.19 1.66
C PRO A 41 15.51 3.90 0.87
N THR A 42 15.37 2.76 1.55
CA THR A 42 15.40 1.42 0.93
C THR A 42 14.03 0.95 0.45
N HIS A 43 12.98 1.55 0.99
CA HIS A 43 11.56 1.24 0.70
C HIS A 43 10.70 2.48 0.92
N GLY A 44 9.47 2.43 0.43
CA GLY A 44 8.43 3.39 0.80
C GLY A 44 7.87 3.13 2.21
N PRO A 45 6.84 3.89 2.63
CA PRO A 45 6.18 3.68 3.91
C PRO A 45 5.74 2.22 4.09
N PHE A 46 6.05 1.65 5.25
CA PHE A 46 5.72 0.26 5.57
C PHE A 46 4.78 0.23 6.77
N PRO A 47 3.68 -0.54 6.73
CA PRO A 47 2.77 -0.64 7.85
C PRO A 47 3.45 -1.36 9.02
N VAL A 48 3.51 -0.69 10.19
CA VAL A 48 4.15 -1.22 11.41
C VAL A 48 3.14 -1.61 12.47
N LEU A 49 1.94 -1.05 12.43
CA LEU A 49 0.84 -1.38 13.32
C LEU A 49 -0.46 -1.41 12.54
N ILE A 50 -1.25 -2.44 12.76
CA ILE A 50 -2.63 -2.53 12.29
C ILE A 50 -3.48 -2.83 13.50
N ASP A 51 -4.38 -1.92 13.84
CA ASP A 51 -5.33 -2.06 14.93
C ASP A 51 -6.77 -2.02 14.39
N HIS A 52 -7.74 -2.47 15.18
CA HIS A 52 -9.13 -2.46 14.78
C HIS A 52 -10.06 -2.22 15.97
N ASN A 53 -11.08 -1.42 15.74
CA ASN A 53 -12.11 -1.12 16.70
C ASN A 53 -13.50 -1.46 16.13
N ALA A 54 -14.30 -2.18 16.88
CA ALA A 54 -15.71 -2.41 16.56
C ALA A 54 -16.54 -1.25 17.13
N LEU A 55 -17.14 -0.47 16.26
CA LEU A 55 -18.09 0.58 16.58
C LEU A 55 -19.47 0.05 16.18
N SER A 56 -20.44 0.00 17.08
CA SER A 56 -21.79 -0.52 16.88
C SER A 56 -22.09 -1.22 15.52
N ASP A 57 -22.11 -0.50 14.44
CA ASP A 57 -22.44 -0.98 13.08
C ASP A 57 -21.28 -0.88 12.08
N LEU A 58 -20.10 -0.40 12.52
CA LEU A 58 -18.91 -0.18 11.70
C LEU A 58 -17.69 -0.86 12.31
N ILE A 59 -16.75 -1.20 11.46
CA ILE A 59 -15.41 -1.64 11.87
C ILE A 59 -14.44 -0.58 11.38
N GLN A 60 -13.72 0.05 12.31
CA GLN A 60 -12.60 0.91 12.03
C GLN A 60 -11.31 0.09 12.03
N ILE A 61 -10.49 0.26 11.00
CA ILE A 61 -9.15 -0.33 10.92
C ILE A 61 -8.14 0.80 10.79
N ASP A 62 -7.22 0.89 11.73
CA ASP A 62 -6.16 1.87 11.76
C ASP A 62 -4.85 1.24 11.35
N ILE A 63 -4.19 1.82 10.33
CA ILE A 63 -2.90 1.36 9.82
C ILE A 63 -1.87 2.46 10.04
N THR A 64 -0.89 2.19 10.89
CA THR A 64 0.22 3.12 11.15
C THR A 64 1.45 2.70 10.35
N TYR A 65 2.15 3.67 9.80
CA TYR A 65 3.34 3.49 8.96
C TYR A 65 4.61 3.96 9.68
N ASP A 66 5.75 3.40 9.31
CA ASP A 66 7.09 3.67 9.87
C ASP A 66 7.68 5.01 9.44
N GLN A 67 7.14 5.64 8.42
CA GLN A 67 7.59 6.93 7.88
C GLN A 67 6.40 7.70 7.31
N PRO A 68 6.51 9.05 7.22
CA PRO A 68 5.44 9.88 6.68
C PRO A 68 5.21 9.59 5.20
N PHE A 69 3.99 9.77 4.76
CA PHE A 69 3.59 9.65 3.36
C PHE A 69 2.62 10.76 2.96
N ILE A 70 2.58 11.02 1.66
CA ILE A 70 1.61 11.94 1.07
C ILE A 70 0.52 11.11 0.41
N TRP A 71 -0.71 11.26 0.88
CA TRP A 71 -1.87 10.66 0.25
C TRP A 71 -2.28 11.51 -0.95
N ASN A 72 -2.24 10.93 -2.13
CA ASN A 72 -2.45 11.65 -3.38
C ASN A 72 -3.79 11.34 -4.06
N SER A 73 -4.66 10.60 -3.40
CA SER A 73 -5.99 10.25 -3.91
C SER A 73 -7.07 10.69 -2.93
N THR A 74 -8.15 11.23 -3.45
CA THR A 74 -9.39 11.51 -2.72
C THR A 74 -10.35 10.33 -2.74
N GLU A 75 -9.98 9.24 -3.42
CA GLU A 75 -10.83 8.09 -3.62
C GLU A 75 -10.40 6.93 -2.71
N THR A 76 -11.36 6.25 -2.13
CA THR A 76 -11.15 5.00 -1.37
C THR A 76 -10.95 3.78 -2.29
N GLU A 77 -10.81 4.01 -3.60
CA GLU A 77 -10.55 2.96 -4.56
C GLU A 77 -9.21 2.29 -4.30
N GLY A 78 -9.26 0.99 -4.04
CA GLY A 78 -8.06 0.18 -3.76
C GLY A 78 -8.02 -0.42 -2.36
N PHE A 79 -8.87 0.00 -1.44
CA PHE A 79 -8.99 -0.65 -0.14
C PHE A 79 -10.17 -1.62 -0.12
N TYR A 80 -9.84 -2.88 0.15
CA TYR A 80 -10.81 -3.96 0.30
C TYR A 80 -10.47 -4.79 1.52
N ILE A 81 -11.48 -5.15 2.28
CA ILE A 81 -11.35 -5.99 3.48
C ILE A 81 -11.93 -7.36 3.16
N CYS A 82 -11.15 -8.41 3.43
CA CYS A 82 -11.65 -9.76 3.38
C CYS A 82 -12.42 -10.10 4.65
N VAL A 83 -13.68 -10.50 4.51
CA VAL A 83 -14.58 -10.85 5.64
C VAL A 83 -14.74 -12.36 5.83
N ASP A 84 -13.87 -13.19 5.27
CA ASP A 84 -13.94 -14.63 5.42
C ASP A 84 -13.13 -15.13 6.63
N ARG A 85 -13.83 -15.65 7.64
CA ARG A 85 -13.22 -16.27 8.82
C ARG A 85 -12.41 -17.54 8.50
N SER A 86 -12.65 -18.18 7.36
CA SER A 86 -11.95 -19.40 6.94
C SER A 86 -10.62 -19.14 6.23
N ARG A 87 -10.19 -17.89 6.13
CA ARG A 87 -8.96 -17.45 5.45
C ARG A 87 -8.87 -17.86 3.96
N ARG A 88 -10.00 -18.05 3.30
CA ARG A 88 -10.07 -18.44 1.87
C ARG A 88 -10.15 -17.25 0.92
N CYS A 89 -9.86 -16.05 1.40
CA CYS A 89 -9.78 -14.89 0.55
C CYS A 89 -8.56 -15.01 -0.36
N ASN A 90 -8.77 -15.43 -1.60
CA ASN A 90 -7.77 -15.29 -2.64
C ASN A 90 -8.09 -14.05 -3.49
N TYR A 91 -7.07 -13.41 -4.00
CA TYR A 91 -7.19 -12.19 -4.78
C TYR A 91 -7.66 -12.41 -6.22
N SER A 92 -7.83 -13.64 -6.66
CA SER A 92 -8.25 -14.00 -8.02
C SER A 92 -9.76 -13.83 -8.20
N GLY A 93 -10.18 -12.60 -8.25
CA GLY A 93 -11.57 -12.21 -8.39
C GLY A 93 -12.16 -11.81 -7.04
N LEU A 94 -12.58 -10.56 -6.96
CA LEU A 94 -13.32 -9.99 -5.82
C LEU A 94 -14.64 -10.74 -5.68
N ASN A 95 -14.59 -11.99 -5.17
CA ASN A 95 -15.79 -12.72 -4.80
C ASN A 95 -16.46 -11.95 -3.65
N GLY A 96 -17.71 -12.23 -3.34
CA GLY A 96 -18.50 -11.52 -2.33
C GLY A 96 -17.92 -11.52 -0.91
N LEU A 97 -16.73 -12.11 -0.69
CA LEU A 97 -15.97 -12.11 0.57
C LEU A 97 -15.15 -10.83 0.75
N TRP A 98 -14.85 -10.12 -0.34
CA TRP A 98 -14.16 -8.85 -0.30
C TRP A 98 -15.18 -7.70 -0.25
N LYS A 99 -15.03 -6.84 0.72
CA LYS A 99 -15.84 -5.64 0.89
C LYS A 99 -14.98 -4.41 0.62
N LYS A 100 -15.51 -3.49 -0.19
CA LYS A 100 -14.89 -2.19 -0.42
C LYS A 100 -15.00 -1.36 0.86
N VAL A 101 -13.94 -0.66 1.19
CA VAL A 101 -13.94 0.34 2.27
C VAL A 101 -14.84 1.50 1.89
N LEU A 102 -15.68 1.94 2.81
CA LEU A 102 -16.66 3.00 2.58
C LEU A 102 -16.03 4.39 2.69
N GLU A 103 -15.20 4.58 3.72
CA GLU A 103 -14.54 5.84 4.02
C GLU A 103 -13.08 5.60 4.40
N CYS A 104 -12.24 6.56 4.07
CA CYS A 104 -10.82 6.53 4.37
C CYS A 104 -10.38 7.91 4.86
N PHE A 105 -9.84 7.97 6.06
CA PHE A 105 -9.20 9.16 6.61
C PHE A 105 -7.70 8.90 6.71
N TYR A 106 -6.90 9.93 6.50
CA TYR A 106 -5.45 9.82 6.53
C TYR A 106 -4.81 10.97 7.29
N SER A 107 -3.69 10.67 7.88
CA SER A 107 -2.76 11.61 8.48
C SER A 107 -1.37 11.42 7.86
N GLU A 108 -0.38 12.14 8.35
CA GLU A 108 1.00 12.01 7.86
C GLU A 108 1.56 10.59 8.03
N PHE A 109 1.13 9.86 9.06
CA PHE A 109 1.66 8.53 9.40
C PHE A 109 0.62 7.41 9.46
N ALA A 110 -0.65 7.70 9.27
CA ALA A 110 -1.69 6.70 9.46
C ALA A 110 -2.85 6.82 8.46
N ILE A 111 -3.51 5.71 8.22
CA ILE A 111 -4.75 5.59 7.47
C ILE A 111 -5.78 4.92 8.37
N SER A 112 -6.96 5.52 8.49
CA SER A 112 -8.13 4.93 9.13
C SER A 112 -9.16 4.56 8.07
N LEU A 113 -9.60 3.31 8.06
CA LEU A 113 -10.53 2.73 7.10
C LEU A 113 -11.85 2.40 7.81
N PHE A 114 -12.98 2.71 7.18
CA PHE A 114 -14.33 2.49 7.69
C PHE A 114 -15.21 1.73 6.71
#